data_d2024f29c378eda4682783d3447b07ba
#
_entry.id   d2024f29c378eda4682783d3447b07ba
#
_cell.length_a   1.000
_cell.length_b   1.000
_cell.length_c   1.000
_cell.angle_alpha   90.00
_cell.angle_beta   90.00
_cell.angle_gamma   90.00
#
_symmetry.space_group_name_H-M   'P 1'
#
loop_
_entity.id
_entity.type
_entity.pdbx_description
1 polymer ?
#
loop_
_entity_poly.entity_id
_entity_poly.type
_entity_poly.pdbx_seq_one_letter_code
_entity_poly.pdbx_strand_id
1 'polypeptide(L)'
;MKLGILGTGIIVKDLLSTINKLPIESVEILGTERSKEKTIELYKEYNMKAYHFDYDDLLKSDIDTVYVALPNHLHYEFAKRALENDKHVIIEKPITSNYSELKELIKIASERNLIILEAVNVHYLPAFKELKSSILEIGKPKIVSLNYSQYSSRYDSFKNGIILPAFDYKKSGGALMDLNVYNINFIVSLFGKPKEVQYMANIENKIDTSGILLMDYNEFKAVCIGAKDCKAP
;
A
#
# COMPACT_ATOMS: atom_id res chain seq x y z
N MET A 1 -5.87 -20.89 -1.74
CA MET A 1 -6.28 -19.54 -1.28
C MET A 1 -7.58 -19.18 -1.98
N LYS A 2 -8.59 -18.82 -1.20
CA LYS A 2 -9.90 -18.31 -1.67
C LYS A 2 -9.92 -16.82 -1.36
N LEU A 3 -9.80 -15.98 -2.38
CA LEU A 3 -9.49 -14.56 -2.25
C LEU A 3 -10.74 -13.69 -2.32
N GLY A 4 -10.98 -12.86 -1.31
CA GLY A 4 -11.93 -11.75 -1.33
C GLY A 4 -11.22 -10.44 -1.65
N ILE A 5 -11.59 -9.76 -2.72
CA ILE A 5 -10.97 -8.50 -3.15
C ILE A 5 -11.86 -7.32 -2.77
N LEU A 6 -11.33 -6.35 -2.03
CA LEU A 6 -12.03 -5.11 -1.68
C LEU A 6 -11.62 -3.98 -2.63
N GLY A 7 -12.57 -3.49 -3.41
CA GLY A 7 -12.37 -2.38 -4.34
C GLY A 7 -12.30 -2.79 -5.80
N THR A 8 -12.35 -1.78 -6.68
CA THR A 8 -12.38 -1.94 -8.14
C THR A 8 -11.38 -0.99 -8.83
N GLY A 9 -10.34 -0.56 -8.11
CA GLY A 9 -9.34 0.39 -8.57
C GLY A 9 -8.39 -0.15 -9.64
N ILE A 10 -7.41 0.66 -10.04
CA ILE A 10 -6.40 0.28 -11.03
C ILE A 10 -5.58 -0.90 -10.52
N ILE A 11 -5.14 -0.85 -9.27
CA ILE A 11 -4.31 -1.93 -8.68
C ILE A 11 -5.05 -3.28 -8.63
N VAL A 12 -6.37 -3.27 -8.49
CA VAL A 12 -7.18 -4.50 -8.59
C VAL A 12 -7.16 -5.05 -10.01
N LYS A 13 -7.28 -4.19 -11.03
CA LYS A 13 -7.17 -4.61 -12.43
C LYS A 13 -5.78 -5.20 -12.74
N ASP A 14 -4.73 -4.59 -12.19
CA ASP A 14 -3.35 -5.08 -12.36
C ASP A 14 -3.19 -6.47 -11.73
N LEU A 15 -3.70 -6.71 -10.52
CA LEU A 15 -3.72 -8.04 -9.90
C LEU A 15 -4.51 -9.04 -10.76
N LEU A 16 -5.71 -8.67 -11.17
CA LEU A 16 -6.61 -9.54 -11.94
C LEU A 16 -6.01 -9.94 -13.29
N SER A 17 -5.21 -9.07 -13.92
CA SER A 17 -4.52 -9.38 -15.19
C SER A 17 -3.55 -10.55 -15.06
N THR A 18 -3.13 -10.90 -13.85
CA THR A 18 -2.19 -12.00 -13.57
C THR A 18 -2.82 -13.11 -12.73
N ILE A 19 -4.08 -12.97 -12.33
CA ILE A 19 -4.75 -13.83 -11.35
C ILE A 19 -4.70 -15.31 -11.73
N ASN A 20 -4.85 -15.63 -13.01
CA ASN A 20 -4.81 -17.01 -13.53
C ASN A 20 -3.42 -17.67 -13.49
N LYS A 21 -2.36 -16.90 -13.16
CA LYS A 21 -0.99 -17.40 -13.00
C LYS A 21 -0.68 -17.73 -11.54
N LEU A 22 -1.59 -17.42 -10.64
CA LEU A 22 -1.41 -17.57 -9.19
C LEU A 22 -2.20 -18.81 -8.69
N PRO A 23 -1.74 -19.45 -7.60
CA PRO A 23 -2.43 -20.60 -7.00
C PRO A 23 -3.67 -20.16 -6.20
N ILE A 24 -4.58 -19.46 -6.87
CA ILE A 24 -5.84 -18.96 -6.31
C ILE A 24 -6.96 -19.88 -6.77
N GLU A 25 -7.69 -20.44 -5.82
CA GLU A 25 -8.77 -21.40 -6.06
C GLU A 25 -10.06 -20.69 -6.52
N SER A 26 -10.39 -19.58 -5.88
CA SER A 26 -11.56 -18.78 -6.23
C SER A 26 -11.33 -17.31 -5.86
N VAL A 27 -12.05 -16.44 -6.55
CA VAL A 27 -12.04 -14.99 -6.33
C VAL A 27 -13.45 -14.50 -6.13
N GLU A 28 -13.66 -13.69 -5.10
CA GLU A 28 -14.89 -12.93 -4.88
C GLU A 28 -14.54 -11.45 -4.77
N ILE A 29 -15.41 -10.54 -5.21
CA ILE A 29 -15.12 -9.11 -5.22
C ILE A 29 -16.18 -8.31 -4.47
N LEU A 30 -15.74 -7.35 -3.66
CA LEU A 30 -16.58 -6.35 -3.02
C LEU A 30 -16.45 -5.02 -3.73
N GLY A 31 -17.56 -4.52 -4.25
CA GLY A 31 -17.70 -3.15 -4.73
C GLY A 31 -18.57 -2.30 -3.82
N THR A 32 -18.89 -1.10 -4.29
CA THR A 32 -19.86 -0.19 -3.69
C THR A 32 -20.97 0.08 -4.68
N GLU A 33 -22.10 0.64 -4.23
CA GLU A 33 -23.17 1.04 -5.15
C GLU A 33 -22.68 2.02 -6.24
N ARG A 34 -21.71 2.89 -5.92
CA ARG A 34 -21.09 3.79 -6.90
C ARG A 34 -20.25 3.10 -7.96
N SER A 35 -19.73 1.92 -7.65
CA SER A 35 -18.89 1.13 -8.57
C SER A 35 -19.60 -0.13 -9.09
N LYS A 36 -20.92 -0.20 -8.97
CA LYS A 36 -21.74 -1.38 -9.24
C LYS A 36 -21.50 -1.96 -10.64
N GLU A 37 -21.62 -1.14 -11.65
CA GLU A 37 -21.42 -1.56 -13.05
C GLU A 37 -20.01 -2.15 -13.26
N LYS A 38 -19.00 -1.44 -12.75
CA LYS A 38 -17.60 -1.88 -12.83
C LYS A 38 -17.34 -3.16 -12.05
N THR A 39 -17.98 -3.34 -10.89
CA THR A 39 -17.87 -4.57 -10.10
C THR A 39 -18.42 -5.77 -10.88
N ILE A 40 -19.59 -5.61 -11.49
CA ILE A 40 -20.23 -6.65 -12.29
C ILE A 40 -19.42 -6.94 -13.57
N GLU A 41 -18.85 -5.91 -14.20
CA GLU A 41 -17.96 -6.05 -15.35
C GLU A 41 -16.74 -6.93 -15.00
N LEU A 42 -16.01 -6.59 -13.93
CA LEU A 42 -14.86 -7.34 -13.45
C LEU A 42 -15.23 -8.78 -13.05
N TYR A 43 -16.36 -8.96 -12.36
CA TYR A 43 -16.86 -10.27 -12.00
C TYR A 43 -17.03 -11.18 -13.24
N LYS A 44 -17.61 -10.64 -14.32
CA LYS A 44 -17.83 -11.40 -15.56
C LYS A 44 -16.53 -11.61 -16.34
N GLU A 45 -15.72 -10.56 -16.49
CA GLU A 45 -14.46 -10.57 -17.26
C GLU A 45 -13.48 -11.63 -16.72
N TYR A 46 -13.37 -11.74 -15.39
CA TYR A 46 -12.41 -12.64 -14.73
C TYR A 46 -13.06 -13.94 -14.21
N ASN A 47 -14.32 -14.21 -14.59
CA ASN A 47 -15.06 -15.42 -14.18
C ASN A 47 -14.97 -15.70 -12.67
N MET A 48 -15.22 -14.66 -11.88
CA MET A 48 -15.14 -14.76 -10.42
C MET A 48 -16.28 -15.60 -9.85
N LYS A 49 -16.13 -16.12 -8.64
CA LYS A 49 -17.13 -16.95 -7.97
C LYS A 49 -18.37 -16.16 -7.57
N ALA A 50 -18.18 -14.93 -7.03
CA ALA A 50 -19.25 -14.05 -6.60
C ALA A 50 -18.83 -12.58 -6.60
N TYR A 51 -19.83 -11.69 -6.53
CA TYR A 51 -19.62 -10.28 -6.20
C TYR A 51 -20.58 -9.86 -5.07
N HIS A 52 -20.14 -8.88 -4.29
CA HIS A 52 -20.83 -8.39 -3.10
C HIS A 52 -20.86 -6.86 -3.08
N PHE A 53 -21.86 -6.30 -2.41
CA PHE A 53 -21.97 -4.86 -2.09
C PHE A 53 -22.05 -4.63 -0.58
N ASP A 54 -22.20 -5.70 0.20
CA ASP A 54 -22.10 -5.71 1.65
C ASP A 54 -20.84 -6.49 2.08
N TYR A 55 -20.06 -5.89 2.97
CA TYR A 55 -18.82 -6.52 3.43
C TYR A 55 -19.06 -7.73 4.34
N ASP A 56 -20.14 -7.71 5.12
CA ASP A 56 -20.48 -8.84 5.98
C ASP A 56 -20.87 -10.07 5.17
N ASP A 57 -21.49 -9.89 4.01
CA ASP A 57 -21.79 -11.00 3.10
C ASP A 57 -20.53 -11.62 2.51
N LEU A 58 -19.53 -10.79 2.13
CA LEU A 58 -18.24 -11.29 1.71
C LEU A 58 -17.50 -12.01 2.85
N LEU A 59 -17.52 -11.48 4.08
CA LEU A 59 -16.84 -12.09 5.24
C LEU A 59 -17.48 -13.43 5.64
N LYS A 60 -18.78 -13.60 5.44
CA LYS A 60 -19.50 -14.87 5.69
C LYS A 60 -19.31 -15.92 4.58
N SER A 61 -18.78 -15.52 3.42
CA SER A 61 -18.49 -16.47 2.36
C SER A 61 -17.31 -17.38 2.71
N ASP A 62 -16.99 -18.33 1.86
CA ASP A 62 -15.93 -19.32 2.13
C ASP A 62 -14.52 -18.83 1.77
N ILE A 63 -14.31 -17.50 1.61
CA ILE A 63 -12.98 -16.92 1.45
C ILE A 63 -12.12 -17.18 2.69
N ASP A 64 -10.82 -17.35 2.48
CA ASP A 64 -9.82 -17.47 3.56
C ASP A 64 -8.92 -16.24 3.70
N THR A 65 -8.84 -15.42 2.65
CA THR A 65 -7.94 -14.27 2.56
C THR A 65 -8.67 -13.07 1.99
N VAL A 66 -8.45 -11.89 2.57
CA VAL A 66 -8.97 -10.61 2.08
C VAL A 66 -7.83 -9.74 1.56
N TYR A 67 -7.94 -9.26 0.31
CA TYR A 67 -7.07 -8.24 -0.25
C TYR A 67 -7.73 -6.86 -0.13
N VAL A 68 -7.14 -6.01 0.70
CA VAL A 68 -7.65 -4.65 0.97
C VAL A 68 -7.01 -3.67 0.00
N ALA A 69 -7.71 -3.37 -1.11
CA ALA A 69 -7.29 -2.44 -2.16
C ALA A 69 -8.20 -1.21 -2.21
N LEU A 70 -8.39 -0.61 -1.05
CA LEU A 70 -9.23 0.55 -0.78
C LEU A 70 -8.37 1.83 -0.64
N PRO A 71 -8.98 3.04 -0.54
CA PRO A 71 -8.27 4.24 -0.11
C PRO A 71 -7.60 4.08 1.27
N ASN A 72 -6.39 4.64 1.44
CA ASN A 72 -5.51 4.42 2.59
C ASN A 72 -6.20 4.49 3.96
N HIS A 73 -7.07 5.48 4.19
CA HIS A 73 -7.77 5.68 5.48
C HIS A 73 -8.77 4.56 5.83
N LEU A 74 -9.10 3.69 4.88
CA LEU A 74 -10.01 2.56 5.10
C LEU A 74 -9.26 1.25 5.39
N HIS A 75 -7.95 1.22 5.17
CA HIS A 75 -7.16 -0.01 5.31
C HIS A 75 -7.32 -0.64 6.68
N TYR A 76 -7.15 0.15 7.75
CA TYR A 76 -7.22 -0.33 9.12
C TYR A 76 -8.58 -0.95 9.45
N GLU A 77 -9.67 -0.23 9.20
CA GLU A 77 -11.02 -0.67 9.56
C GLU A 77 -11.37 -1.99 8.86
N PHE A 78 -11.17 -2.06 7.54
CA PHE A 78 -11.52 -3.24 6.77
C PHE A 78 -10.61 -4.43 7.07
N ALA A 79 -9.31 -4.20 7.28
CA ALA A 79 -8.38 -5.25 7.68
C ALA A 79 -8.70 -5.80 9.07
N LYS A 80 -9.04 -4.93 10.03
CA LYS A 80 -9.45 -5.34 11.38
C LYS A 80 -10.66 -6.26 11.33
N ARG A 81 -11.72 -5.85 10.62
CA ARG A 81 -12.93 -6.67 10.46
C ARG A 81 -12.63 -8.03 9.81
N ALA A 82 -11.73 -8.08 8.80
CA ALA A 82 -11.31 -9.34 8.20
C ALA A 82 -10.62 -10.26 9.22
N LEU A 83 -9.65 -9.74 9.97
CA LEU A 83 -8.94 -10.50 11.00
C LEU A 83 -9.88 -10.98 12.12
N GLU A 84 -10.83 -10.14 12.54
CA GLU A 84 -11.85 -10.50 13.56
C GLU A 84 -12.82 -11.59 13.05
N ASN A 85 -12.93 -11.78 11.73
CA ASN A 85 -13.69 -12.86 11.09
C ASN A 85 -12.80 -14.00 10.57
N ASP A 86 -11.63 -14.20 11.19
CA ASP A 86 -10.70 -15.31 10.96
C ASP A 86 -10.19 -15.38 9.49
N LYS A 87 -10.06 -14.22 8.82
CA LYS A 87 -9.49 -14.13 7.47
C LYS A 87 -8.06 -13.61 7.53
N HIS A 88 -7.16 -14.21 6.74
CA HIS A 88 -5.86 -13.61 6.44
C HIS A 88 -6.03 -12.31 5.69
N VAL A 89 -5.09 -11.37 5.80
CA VAL A 89 -5.19 -10.10 5.10
C VAL A 89 -3.92 -9.75 4.35
N ILE A 90 -4.11 -9.25 3.13
CA ILE A 90 -3.10 -8.56 2.32
C ILE A 90 -3.61 -7.13 2.16
N ILE A 91 -2.84 -6.14 2.56
CA ILE A 91 -3.26 -4.74 2.58
C ILE A 91 -2.38 -3.94 1.64
N GLU A 92 -2.98 -3.10 0.80
CA GLU A 92 -2.23 -2.15 -0.02
C GLU A 92 -1.39 -1.20 0.83
N LYS A 93 -0.30 -0.74 0.21
CA LYS A 93 0.55 0.29 0.83
C LYS A 93 -0.15 1.67 0.86
N PRO A 94 0.08 2.46 1.89
CA PRO A 94 0.67 2.11 3.18
C PRO A 94 -0.28 1.23 3.99
N ILE A 95 0.26 0.27 4.72
CA ILE A 95 -0.54 -0.75 5.43
C ILE A 95 -1.59 -0.13 6.38
N THR A 96 -1.23 0.95 7.07
CA THR A 96 -2.13 1.74 7.94
C THR A 96 -1.79 3.22 7.88
N SER A 97 -2.64 4.06 8.46
CA SER A 97 -2.43 5.51 8.55
C SER A 97 -1.45 5.90 9.66
N ASN A 98 -1.30 5.06 10.68
CA ASN A 98 -0.42 5.31 11.82
C ASN A 98 0.03 4.01 12.52
N TYR A 99 1.03 4.14 13.38
CA TYR A 99 1.65 3.00 14.05
C TYR A 99 0.74 2.29 15.07
N SER A 100 -0.17 3.00 15.73
CA SER A 100 -1.10 2.38 16.70
C SER A 100 -2.08 1.43 16.02
N GLU A 101 -2.61 1.80 14.86
CA GLU A 101 -3.44 0.94 14.02
C GLU A 101 -2.68 -0.33 13.61
N LEU A 102 -1.43 -0.18 13.13
CA LEU A 102 -0.61 -1.33 12.75
C LEU A 102 -0.36 -2.29 13.92
N LYS A 103 -0.01 -1.75 15.10
CA LYS A 103 0.19 -2.57 16.30
C LYS A 103 -1.05 -3.38 16.68
N GLU A 104 -2.22 -2.79 16.57
CA GLU A 104 -3.47 -3.46 16.87
C GLU A 104 -3.75 -4.59 15.87
N LEU A 105 -3.58 -4.34 14.57
CA LEU A 105 -3.74 -5.39 13.55
C LEU A 105 -2.77 -6.56 13.75
N ILE A 106 -1.50 -6.27 14.04
CA ILE A 106 -0.49 -7.31 14.33
C ILE A 106 -0.89 -8.14 15.55
N LYS A 107 -1.39 -7.48 16.61
CA LYS A 107 -1.86 -8.16 17.81
C LYS A 107 -3.01 -9.12 17.50
N ILE A 108 -4.06 -8.66 16.82
CA ILE A 108 -5.22 -9.48 16.45
C ILE A 108 -4.76 -10.66 15.57
N ALA A 109 -3.94 -10.40 14.56
CA ALA A 109 -3.43 -11.46 13.68
C ALA A 109 -2.65 -12.53 14.45
N SER A 110 -1.77 -12.11 15.38
CA SER A 110 -0.98 -13.01 16.20
C SER A 110 -1.85 -13.86 17.14
N GLU A 111 -2.83 -13.27 17.82
CA GLU A 111 -3.74 -13.95 18.74
C GLU A 111 -4.62 -14.99 18.03
N ARG A 112 -4.89 -14.80 16.74
CA ARG A 112 -5.73 -15.68 15.91
C ARG A 112 -4.95 -16.60 14.96
N ASN A 113 -3.61 -16.59 15.01
CA ASN A 113 -2.74 -17.31 14.06
C ASN A 113 -3.03 -16.97 12.59
N LEU A 114 -3.29 -15.69 12.30
CA LEU A 114 -3.57 -15.18 10.97
C LEU A 114 -2.35 -14.47 10.38
N ILE A 115 -2.30 -14.44 9.05
CA ILE A 115 -1.26 -13.73 8.29
C ILE A 115 -1.76 -12.32 7.98
N ILE A 116 -0.88 -11.33 8.22
CA ILE A 116 -1.03 -9.95 7.78
C ILE A 116 0.18 -9.58 6.93
N LEU A 117 -0.07 -9.06 5.72
CA LEU A 117 0.97 -8.64 4.78
C LEU A 117 0.68 -7.26 4.22
N GLU A 118 1.73 -6.45 4.06
CA GLU A 118 1.68 -5.22 3.26
C GLU A 118 2.05 -5.52 1.80
N ALA A 119 1.26 -5.04 0.86
CA ALA A 119 1.47 -5.24 -0.57
C ALA A 119 2.54 -4.27 -1.12
N VAL A 120 3.78 -4.44 -0.70
CA VAL A 120 4.94 -3.68 -1.20
C VAL A 120 5.71 -4.54 -2.20
N ASN A 121 5.51 -4.26 -3.47
CA ASN A 121 6.08 -5.06 -4.57
C ASN A 121 7.62 -5.05 -4.63
N VAL A 122 8.27 -3.98 -4.17
CA VAL A 122 9.74 -3.84 -4.23
C VAL A 122 10.48 -5.02 -3.59
N HIS A 123 9.94 -5.59 -2.50
CA HIS A 123 10.56 -6.71 -1.79
C HIS A 123 10.62 -8.01 -2.61
N TYR A 124 9.78 -8.14 -3.62
CA TYR A 124 9.64 -9.33 -4.44
C TYR A 124 10.38 -9.24 -5.78
N LEU A 125 10.88 -8.04 -6.14
CA LEU A 125 11.65 -7.84 -7.37
C LEU A 125 12.97 -8.63 -7.34
N PRO A 126 13.30 -9.37 -8.42
CA PRO A 126 14.56 -10.10 -8.49
C PRO A 126 15.78 -9.21 -8.23
N ALA A 127 15.83 -8.02 -8.84
CA ALA A 127 16.91 -7.05 -8.65
C ALA A 127 17.06 -6.61 -7.19
N PHE A 128 15.93 -6.47 -6.43
CA PHE A 128 16.00 -6.12 -5.01
C PHE A 128 16.56 -7.27 -4.16
N LYS A 129 16.19 -8.51 -4.48
CA LYS A 129 16.73 -9.70 -3.79
C LYS A 129 18.22 -9.84 -4.01
N GLU A 130 18.68 -9.64 -5.24
CA GLU A 130 20.11 -9.64 -5.60
C GLU A 130 20.87 -8.51 -4.89
N LEU A 131 20.34 -7.27 -4.94
CA LEU A 131 20.92 -6.16 -4.20
C LEU A 131 21.04 -6.47 -2.70
N LYS A 132 20.00 -7.04 -2.09
CA LYS A 132 20.02 -7.38 -0.66
C LYS A 132 21.09 -8.40 -0.30
N SER A 133 21.38 -9.35 -1.19
CA SER A 133 22.45 -10.34 -0.98
C SER A 133 23.85 -9.75 -1.18
N SER A 134 24.01 -8.80 -2.11
CA SER A 134 25.32 -8.27 -2.53
C SER A 134 25.67 -6.91 -1.90
N ILE A 135 24.74 -6.28 -1.15
CA ILE A 135 24.94 -4.92 -0.62
C ILE A 135 26.19 -4.80 0.26
N LEU A 136 26.57 -5.86 0.95
CA LEU A 136 27.75 -5.88 1.80
C LEU A 136 29.08 -5.97 1.01
N GLU A 137 29.03 -6.44 -0.24
CA GLU A 137 30.21 -6.57 -1.11
C GLU A 137 30.74 -5.22 -1.57
N ILE A 138 29.87 -4.22 -1.68
CA ILE A 138 30.26 -2.84 -2.04
C ILE A 138 30.83 -2.05 -0.85
N GLY A 139 30.93 -2.68 0.32
CA GLY A 139 31.36 -2.06 1.57
C GLY A 139 30.28 -1.24 2.26
N LYS A 140 30.69 -0.54 3.33
CA LYS A 140 29.76 0.29 4.12
C LYS A 140 29.39 1.57 3.36
N PRO A 141 28.11 1.84 3.10
CA PRO A 141 27.70 3.10 2.49
C PRO A 141 28.05 4.30 3.40
N LYS A 142 28.22 5.46 2.81
CA LYS A 142 28.34 6.73 3.51
C LYS A 142 27.10 7.61 3.33
N ILE A 143 26.55 7.59 2.13
CA ILE A 143 25.29 8.27 1.79
C ILE A 143 24.47 7.32 0.91
N VAL A 144 23.18 7.21 1.23
CA VAL A 144 22.18 6.53 0.38
C VAL A 144 21.16 7.58 -0.05
N SER A 145 20.97 7.74 -1.36
CA SER A 145 19.96 8.65 -1.91
C SER A 145 18.94 7.88 -2.73
N LEU A 146 17.68 8.03 -2.36
CA LEU A 146 16.53 7.43 -3.03
C LEU A 146 15.59 8.53 -3.48
N ASN A 147 15.08 8.42 -4.70
CA ASN A 147 14.13 9.39 -5.26
C ASN A 147 12.97 8.66 -5.94
N TYR A 148 11.76 8.94 -5.47
CA TYR A 148 10.54 8.55 -6.14
C TYR A 148 9.67 9.79 -6.35
N SER A 149 9.94 10.51 -7.43
CA SER A 149 9.19 11.71 -7.82
C SER A 149 8.43 11.44 -9.11
N GLN A 150 7.14 11.72 -9.08
CA GLN A 150 6.24 11.50 -10.20
C GLN A 150 5.19 12.60 -10.23
N TYR A 151 5.12 13.39 -11.32
CA TYR A 151 4.03 14.34 -11.48
C TYR A 151 2.70 13.57 -11.49
N SER A 152 1.92 13.75 -10.45
CA SER A 152 0.66 13.03 -10.27
C SER A 152 -0.37 13.50 -11.30
N SER A 153 -1.01 12.56 -11.99
CA SER A 153 -2.15 12.86 -12.88
C SER A 153 -3.32 13.56 -12.16
N ARG A 154 -3.32 13.57 -10.83
CA ARG A 154 -4.34 14.21 -9.98
C ARG A 154 -3.92 15.58 -9.46
N TYR A 155 -2.66 15.99 -9.71
CA TYR A 155 -2.14 17.23 -9.16
C TYR A 155 -2.77 18.47 -9.82
N ASP A 156 -3.08 18.43 -11.12
CA ASP A 156 -3.79 19.53 -11.78
C ASP A 156 -5.21 19.72 -11.24
N SER A 157 -5.92 18.62 -10.96
CA SER A 157 -7.23 18.69 -10.28
C SER A 157 -7.09 19.31 -8.89
N PHE A 158 -6.06 18.92 -8.14
CA PHE A 158 -5.77 19.48 -6.81
C PHE A 158 -5.48 20.99 -6.84
N LYS A 159 -4.67 21.47 -7.80
CA LYS A 159 -4.43 22.91 -8.03
C LYS A 159 -5.72 23.68 -8.34
N ASN A 160 -6.67 23.03 -9.00
CA ASN A 160 -7.99 23.59 -9.33
C ASN A 160 -9.03 23.39 -8.19
N GLY A 161 -8.60 23.03 -6.98
CA GLY A 161 -9.46 22.88 -5.80
C GLY A 161 -10.24 21.57 -5.71
N ILE A 162 -10.01 20.61 -6.62
CA ILE A 162 -10.64 19.28 -6.58
C ILE A 162 -9.75 18.33 -5.78
N ILE A 163 -10.11 18.09 -4.52
CA ILE A 163 -9.31 17.27 -3.61
C ILE A 163 -9.69 15.79 -3.74
N LEU A 164 -8.86 15.02 -4.41
CA LEU A 164 -8.97 13.57 -4.52
C LEU A 164 -8.24 12.88 -3.34
N PRO A 165 -8.57 11.62 -2.99
CA PRO A 165 -8.03 10.95 -1.81
C PRO A 165 -6.49 10.99 -1.68
N ALA A 166 -5.76 10.87 -2.78
CA ALA A 166 -4.30 10.91 -2.81
C ALA A 166 -3.70 12.29 -2.43
N PHE A 167 -4.52 13.35 -2.36
CA PHE A 167 -4.16 14.71 -1.92
C PHE A 167 -5.03 15.18 -0.74
N ASP A 168 -5.69 14.28 -0.04
CA ASP A 168 -6.52 14.58 1.12
C ASP A 168 -5.83 14.07 2.40
N TYR A 169 -5.38 15.01 3.26
CA TYR A 169 -4.73 14.63 4.52
C TYR A 169 -5.64 13.83 5.45
N LYS A 170 -6.97 14.01 5.37
CA LYS A 170 -7.95 13.23 6.14
C LYS A 170 -8.08 11.78 5.65
N LYS A 171 -7.56 11.51 4.47
CA LYS A 171 -7.59 10.18 3.84
C LYS A 171 -6.20 9.55 3.73
N SER A 172 -5.26 10.03 4.56
CA SER A 172 -3.86 9.55 4.57
C SER A 172 -3.21 9.65 3.18
N GLY A 173 -3.50 10.74 2.47
CA GLY A 173 -2.83 11.12 1.23
C GLY A 173 -1.47 11.77 1.50
N GLY A 174 -0.89 12.39 0.47
CA GLY A 174 0.39 13.10 0.54
C GLY A 174 1.55 12.35 -0.09
N ALA A 175 2.65 13.06 -0.30
CA ALA A 175 3.84 12.52 -0.94
C ALA A 175 4.55 11.48 -0.06
N LEU A 176 4.61 11.71 1.25
CA LEU A 176 5.21 10.76 2.20
C LEU A 176 4.49 9.41 2.16
N MET A 177 3.18 9.42 2.28
CA MET A 177 2.37 8.21 2.42
C MET A 177 2.17 7.48 1.09
N ASP A 178 2.12 8.19 -0.03
CA ASP A 178 1.78 7.58 -1.32
C ASP A 178 3.01 7.19 -2.15
N LEU A 179 4.09 7.98 -2.14
CA LEU A 179 5.29 7.74 -2.93
C LEU A 179 6.51 7.42 -2.07
N ASN A 180 6.78 8.22 -1.04
CA ASN A 180 8.02 8.04 -0.26
C ASN A 180 7.99 6.76 0.59
N VAL A 181 6.83 6.20 0.83
CA VAL A 181 6.65 4.87 1.46
C VAL A 181 7.45 3.78 0.73
N TYR A 182 7.61 3.85 -0.59
CA TYR A 182 8.43 2.91 -1.36
C TYR A 182 9.92 3.06 -1.01
N ASN A 183 10.44 4.30 -0.95
CA ASN A 183 11.82 4.57 -0.54
C ASN A 183 12.07 4.11 0.90
N ILE A 184 11.11 4.36 1.81
CA ILE A 184 11.19 3.94 3.21
C ILE A 184 11.25 2.43 3.31
N ASN A 185 10.36 1.72 2.63
CA ASN A 185 10.36 0.26 2.60
C ASN A 185 11.68 -0.28 2.02
N PHE A 186 12.18 0.33 0.95
CA PHE A 186 13.45 -0.08 0.33
C PHE A 186 14.63 0.03 1.32
N ILE A 187 14.84 1.21 1.92
CA ILE A 187 15.98 1.46 2.81
C ILE A 187 15.89 0.66 4.11
N VAL A 188 14.70 0.59 4.72
CA VAL A 188 14.49 -0.13 5.97
C VAL A 188 14.68 -1.64 5.79
N SER A 189 14.31 -2.18 4.63
CA SER A 189 14.52 -3.61 4.32
C SER A 189 15.99 -3.99 4.13
N LEU A 190 16.83 -3.04 3.70
CA LEU A 190 18.26 -3.27 3.52
C LEU A 190 19.04 -3.05 4.83
N PHE A 191 18.71 -2.02 5.59
CA PHE A 191 19.55 -1.54 6.71
C PHE A 191 18.83 -1.53 8.06
N GLY A 192 17.57 -1.97 8.11
CA GLY A 192 16.79 -1.96 9.34
C GLY A 192 16.28 -0.58 9.75
N LYS A 193 15.94 -0.45 11.03
CA LYS A 193 15.38 0.77 11.59
C LYS A 193 16.47 1.84 11.76
N PRO A 194 16.27 3.08 11.26
CA PRO A 194 17.16 4.20 11.54
C PRO A 194 17.11 4.62 13.02
N LYS A 195 18.17 5.28 13.50
CA LYS A 195 18.23 5.86 14.82
C LYS A 195 17.29 7.07 14.97
N GLU A 196 17.32 7.95 13.98
CA GLU A 196 16.54 9.19 13.96
C GLU A 196 16.03 9.45 12.53
N VAL A 197 14.90 10.15 12.44
CA VAL A 197 14.31 10.59 11.19
C VAL A 197 13.86 12.05 11.29
N GLN A 198 14.00 12.79 10.19
CA GLN A 198 13.47 14.14 10.05
C GLN A 198 12.81 14.29 8.69
N TYR A 199 11.58 14.74 8.66
CA TYR A 199 10.85 15.00 7.41
C TYR A 199 10.67 16.49 7.19
N MET A 200 11.09 16.96 6.02
CA MET A 200 10.94 18.34 5.54
C MET A 200 9.99 18.33 4.36
N ALA A 201 8.79 18.82 4.56
CA ALA A 201 7.71 18.77 3.58
C ALA A 201 7.45 20.13 2.91
N ASN A 202 7.15 20.11 1.62
CA ASN A 202 6.46 21.20 0.94
C ASN A 202 4.95 20.98 1.10
N ILE A 203 4.29 21.91 1.78
CA ILE A 203 2.86 21.79 2.14
C ILE A 203 2.02 22.71 1.27
N GLU A 204 1.04 22.15 0.58
CA GLU A 204 -0.01 22.88 -0.14
C GLU A 204 -1.38 22.40 0.37
N ASN A 205 -2.30 23.32 0.66
CA ASN A 205 -3.66 22.99 1.15
C ASN A 205 -3.68 21.91 2.25
N LYS A 206 -2.75 22.02 3.23
CA LYS A 206 -2.62 21.14 4.41
C LYS A 206 -2.11 19.71 4.11
N ILE A 207 -1.59 19.46 2.91
CA ILE A 207 -1.01 18.16 2.54
C ILE A 207 0.39 18.36 1.97
N ASP A 208 1.28 17.40 2.20
CA ASP A 208 2.59 17.38 1.58
C ASP A 208 2.45 16.96 0.09
N THR A 209 2.87 17.85 -0.81
CA THR A 209 2.93 17.56 -2.25
C THR A 209 4.30 17.00 -2.65
N SER A 210 5.32 17.34 -1.90
CA SER A 210 6.68 16.79 -1.99
C SER A 210 7.40 16.90 -0.65
N GLY A 211 8.52 16.22 -0.51
CA GLY A 211 9.34 16.34 0.69
C GLY A 211 10.58 15.45 0.70
N ILE A 212 11.45 15.77 1.64
CA ILE A 212 12.72 15.07 1.89
C ILE A 212 12.68 14.46 3.28
N LEU A 213 12.85 13.14 3.35
CA LEU A 213 13.01 12.40 4.58
C LEU A 213 14.50 12.10 4.78
N LEU A 214 15.08 12.65 5.83
CA LEU A 214 16.43 12.35 6.28
C LEU A 214 16.38 11.23 7.33
N MET A 215 17.26 10.25 7.19
CA MET A 215 17.35 9.10 8.09
C MET A 215 18.79 8.92 8.57
N ASP A 216 18.98 8.90 9.90
CA ASP A 216 20.28 8.67 10.52
C ASP A 216 20.46 7.20 10.90
N TYR A 217 21.48 6.55 10.34
CA TYR A 217 21.89 5.18 10.65
C TYR A 217 23.21 5.11 11.44
N ASN A 218 23.61 6.20 12.10
CA ASN A 218 24.91 6.41 12.76
C ASN A 218 26.09 6.41 11.75
N GLU A 219 26.41 5.26 11.14
CA GLU A 219 27.57 5.10 10.26
C GLU A 219 27.36 5.76 8.88
N PHE A 220 26.13 5.94 8.46
CA PHE A 220 25.77 6.60 7.20
C PHE A 220 24.47 7.40 7.33
N LYS A 221 24.18 8.21 6.33
CA LYS A 221 22.94 8.98 6.24
C LYS A 221 22.17 8.56 4.98
N ALA A 222 20.84 8.53 5.09
CA ALA A 222 19.98 8.29 3.94
C ALA A 222 19.06 9.47 3.68
N VAL A 223 18.80 9.73 2.41
CA VAL A 223 17.90 10.77 1.91
C VAL A 223 16.85 10.09 1.03
N CYS A 224 15.59 10.22 1.43
CA CYS A 224 14.46 9.70 0.66
C CYS A 224 13.62 10.88 0.15
N ILE A 225 13.58 11.09 -1.15
CA ILE A 225 12.85 12.17 -1.82
C ILE A 225 11.56 11.59 -2.38
N GLY A 226 10.43 12.21 -2.06
CA GLY A 226 9.12 11.87 -2.63
C GLY A 226 8.42 13.12 -3.12
N ALA A 227 7.95 13.12 -4.37
CA ALA A 227 7.25 14.27 -4.92
C ALA A 227 6.10 13.85 -5.86
N LYS A 228 4.97 14.55 -5.73
CA LYS A 228 3.78 14.38 -6.56
C LYS A 228 3.54 15.60 -7.47
N ASP A 229 4.28 16.67 -7.26
CA ASP A 229 4.18 17.98 -7.86
C ASP A 229 5.26 18.26 -8.91
N CYS A 230 6.26 17.40 -9.05
CA CYS A 230 7.32 17.50 -10.05
C CYS A 230 7.68 16.14 -10.63
N LYS A 231 8.32 16.17 -11.81
CA LYS A 231 8.94 14.97 -12.40
C LYS A 231 10.33 14.77 -11.80
N ALA A 232 10.71 13.52 -11.63
CA ALA A 232 12.10 13.19 -11.33
C ALA A 232 13.00 13.58 -12.52
N PRO A 233 14.25 13.98 -12.27
CA PRO A 233 15.24 14.12 -13.34
C PRO A 233 15.54 12.74 -13.96
#